data_d84606f2b328d1c12267ad8e5479a671
#
_entry.id   d84606f2b328d1c12267ad8e5479a671
#
_cell.length_a   1.000
_cell.length_b   1.000
_cell.length_c   1.000
_cell.angle_alpha   90.00
_cell.angle_beta   90.00
_cell.angle_gamma   90.00
#
_symmetry.space_group_name_H-M   'P 1'
#
loop_
_entity.id
_entity.type
_entity.pdbx_description
1 polymer ?
#
loop_
_entity_poly.entity_id
_entity_poly.type
_entity_poly.pdbx_seq_one_letter_code
_entity_poly.pdbx_strand_id
1 'polypeptide(L)'
;MPFFFTWFKPRPYSAANSREVHSLLEELIRIGIKEDYLSEIPGYGYNSQCRHIRTREIGKRLHELGGNELMSWAFARVRKQAGKVPASHLEYAWNDIDDWQP
;
A
#
# COMPACT_ATOMS: atom_id res chain seq x y z
N MET A 1 -11.62 -31.28 -1.04
CA MET A 1 -12.11 -31.07 0.31
C MET A 1 -12.76 -29.70 0.36
N PRO A 2 -14.04 -29.63 0.65
CA PRO A 2 -14.74 -28.35 0.60
C PRO A 2 -14.19 -27.32 1.56
N PHE A 3 -13.83 -27.71 2.78
CA PHE A 3 -13.32 -26.76 3.75
C PHE A 3 -11.96 -26.17 3.35
N PHE A 4 -11.23 -26.83 2.47
CA PHE A 4 -9.96 -26.35 1.98
C PHE A 4 -10.12 -25.01 1.28
N PHE A 5 -11.21 -24.80 0.56
CA PHE A 5 -11.47 -23.56 -0.16
C PHE A 5 -11.81 -22.41 0.75
N THR A 6 -12.27 -22.67 1.96
CA THR A 6 -12.58 -21.59 2.90
C THR A 6 -11.33 -20.90 3.42
N TRP A 7 -10.16 -21.50 3.23
CA TRP A 7 -8.89 -20.95 3.67
C TRP A 7 -8.31 -19.95 2.67
N PHE A 8 -8.76 -20.01 1.42
CA PHE A 8 -8.28 -19.12 0.38
C PHE A 8 -9.24 -17.96 0.22
N LYS A 9 -8.81 -16.80 0.69
CA LYS A 9 -9.54 -15.59 0.39
C LYS A 9 -9.23 -15.19 -1.05
N PRO A 10 -10.23 -14.81 -1.83
CA PRO A 10 -9.97 -14.28 -3.16
C PRO A 10 -9.03 -13.08 -3.04
N ARG A 11 -8.11 -12.97 -3.96
CA ARG A 11 -7.27 -11.79 -4.01
C ARG A 11 -8.14 -10.59 -4.37
N PRO A 12 -7.91 -9.42 -3.76
CA PRO A 12 -8.74 -8.24 -4.01
C PRO A 12 -8.39 -7.54 -5.33
N TYR A 13 -7.93 -8.30 -6.31
CA TYR A 13 -7.62 -7.79 -7.64
C TYR A 13 -7.71 -8.93 -8.65
N SER A 14 -7.95 -8.56 -9.91
CA SER A 14 -8.06 -9.56 -10.99
C SER A 14 -6.68 -10.06 -11.41
N ALA A 15 -6.67 -11.24 -12.04
CA ALA A 15 -5.43 -11.80 -12.58
C ALA A 15 -4.79 -10.86 -13.62
N ALA A 16 -5.60 -10.12 -14.37
CA ALA A 16 -5.10 -9.17 -15.36
C ALA A 16 -4.31 -8.03 -14.71
N ASN A 17 -4.64 -7.68 -13.46
CA ASN A 17 -3.97 -6.59 -12.75
C ASN A 17 -2.84 -7.06 -11.86
N SER A 18 -2.61 -8.36 -11.77
CA SER A 18 -1.66 -8.94 -10.82
C SER A 18 -0.26 -8.35 -10.95
N ARG A 19 0.23 -8.21 -12.17
CA ARG A 19 1.58 -7.69 -12.39
C ARG A 19 1.71 -6.25 -11.92
N GLU A 20 0.73 -5.42 -12.21
CA GLU A 20 0.75 -4.04 -11.77
C GLU A 20 0.67 -3.95 -10.25
N VAL A 21 -0.24 -4.71 -9.64
CA VAL A 21 -0.40 -4.71 -8.17
C VAL A 21 0.89 -5.10 -7.49
N HIS A 22 1.54 -6.16 -7.96
CA HIS A 22 2.79 -6.61 -7.36
C HIS A 22 3.91 -5.58 -7.54
N SER A 23 3.97 -4.92 -8.68
CA SER A 23 4.95 -3.87 -8.94
C SER A 23 4.76 -2.68 -7.99
N LEU A 24 3.52 -2.25 -7.81
CA LEU A 24 3.19 -1.15 -6.91
C LEU A 24 3.51 -1.51 -5.46
N LEU A 25 3.18 -2.73 -5.06
CA LEU A 25 3.46 -3.20 -3.70
C LEU A 25 4.96 -3.26 -3.45
N GLU A 26 5.73 -3.79 -4.40
CA GLU A 26 7.18 -3.84 -4.27
C GLU A 26 7.79 -2.45 -4.13
N GLU A 27 7.25 -1.49 -4.86
CA GLU A 27 7.71 -0.11 -4.76
C GLU A 27 7.45 0.45 -3.37
N LEU A 28 6.25 0.24 -2.82
CA LEU A 28 5.92 0.68 -1.46
C LEU A 28 6.85 0.07 -0.42
N ILE A 29 7.09 -1.22 -0.52
CA ILE A 29 7.95 -1.93 0.42
C ILE A 29 9.38 -1.41 0.34
N ARG A 30 9.87 -1.18 -0.88
CA ARG A 30 11.22 -0.67 -1.10
C ARG A 30 11.38 0.72 -0.49
N ILE A 31 10.40 1.60 -0.70
CA ILE A 31 10.44 2.94 -0.10
C ILE A 31 10.43 2.82 1.42
N GLY A 32 9.57 1.97 1.98
CA GLY A 32 9.45 1.80 3.41
C GLY A 32 10.71 1.25 4.06
N ILE A 33 11.34 0.27 3.44
CA ILE A 33 12.57 -0.35 3.99
C ILE A 33 13.77 0.56 3.82
N LYS A 34 13.92 1.16 2.63
CA LYS A 34 15.13 1.88 2.27
C LYS A 34 15.15 3.30 2.81
N GLU A 35 14.00 3.97 2.76
CA GLU A 35 13.89 5.38 3.09
C GLU A 35 13.27 5.61 4.47
N ASP A 36 12.67 4.60 5.03
CA ASP A 36 12.00 4.64 6.32
C ASP A 36 10.82 5.62 6.36
N TYR A 37 10.37 6.10 5.20
CA TYR A 37 9.22 7.00 5.12
C TYR A 37 8.33 6.66 3.94
N LEU A 38 7.04 6.62 4.19
CA LEU A 38 6.02 6.50 3.16
C LEU A 38 5.09 7.72 3.14
N SER A 39 5.44 8.74 3.91
CA SER A 39 4.70 9.99 3.95
C SER A 39 5.64 11.17 4.15
N GLU A 40 5.12 12.36 3.92
CA GLU A 40 5.88 13.58 4.12
C GLU A 40 6.12 13.83 5.60
N ILE A 41 7.32 14.28 5.93
CA ILE A 41 7.69 14.69 7.28
C ILE A 41 8.04 16.17 7.23
N PRO A 42 7.40 17.01 8.08
CA PRO A 42 7.69 18.42 8.10
C PRO A 42 9.19 18.70 8.31
N GLY A 43 9.72 19.62 7.54
CA GLY A 43 11.14 20.00 7.62
C GLY A 43 12.05 19.25 6.67
N TYR A 44 11.58 18.18 6.07
CA TYR A 44 12.32 17.50 5.01
C TYR A 44 12.02 18.13 3.67
N GLY A 45 12.96 18.02 2.76
CA GLY A 45 12.87 18.74 1.51
C GLY A 45 12.16 17.97 0.40
N TYR A 46 12.55 18.33 -0.81
CA TYR A 46 11.91 17.87 -2.05
C TYR A 46 11.77 16.36 -2.17
N ASN A 47 12.81 15.62 -1.78
CA ASN A 47 12.76 14.15 -1.91
C ASN A 47 11.69 13.52 -1.04
N SER A 48 11.48 14.06 0.16
CA SER A 48 10.44 13.59 1.05
C SER A 48 9.05 13.84 0.46
N GLN A 49 8.86 15.04 -0.11
CA GLN A 49 7.60 15.36 -0.77
C GLN A 49 7.33 14.46 -1.97
N CYS A 50 8.36 14.18 -2.76
CA CYS A 50 8.22 13.29 -3.90
C CYS A 50 7.80 11.89 -3.47
N ARG A 51 8.39 11.38 -2.39
CA ARG A 51 8.02 10.06 -1.87
C ARG A 51 6.57 10.05 -1.38
N HIS A 52 6.17 11.11 -0.69
CA HIS A 52 4.79 11.23 -0.22
C HIS A 52 3.80 11.25 -1.38
N ILE A 53 4.07 12.09 -2.38
CA ILE A 53 3.23 12.20 -3.57
C ILE A 53 3.14 10.84 -4.27
N ARG A 54 4.28 10.17 -4.47
CA ARG A 54 4.31 8.87 -5.12
C ARG A 54 3.53 7.82 -4.33
N THR A 55 3.67 7.83 -3.01
CA THR A 55 2.95 6.91 -2.14
C THR A 55 1.44 7.10 -2.27
N ARG A 56 0.99 8.35 -2.33
CA ARG A 56 -0.44 8.62 -2.52
C ARG A 56 -0.90 8.21 -3.92
N GLU A 57 -0.11 8.42 -4.94
CA GLU A 57 -0.43 7.97 -6.30
C GLU A 57 -0.62 6.46 -6.35
N ILE A 58 0.27 5.73 -5.69
CA ILE A 58 0.16 4.27 -5.60
C ILE A 58 -1.14 3.88 -4.90
N GLY A 59 -1.45 4.53 -3.78
CA GLY A 59 -2.70 4.26 -3.06
C GLY A 59 -3.93 4.50 -3.91
N LYS A 60 -3.97 5.61 -4.63
CA LYS A 60 -5.08 5.92 -5.52
C LYS A 60 -5.21 4.89 -6.63
N ARG A 61 -4.08 4.47 -7.19
CA ARG A 61 -4.09 3.46 -8.25
C ARG A 61 -4.57 2.11 -7.72
N LEU A 62 -4.12 1.71 -6.54
CA LEU A 62 -4.60 0.48 -5.91
C LEU A 62 -6.11 0.55 -5.67
N HIS A 63 -6.60 1.71 -5.27
CA HIS A 63 -8.03 1.91 -5.09
C HIS A 63 -8.80 1.74 -6.41
N GLU A 64 -8.25 2.26 -7.50
CA GLU A 64 -8.85 2.07 -8.82
C GLU A 64 -8.88 0.61 -9.25
N LEU A 65 -7.85 -0.15 -8.88
CA LEU A 65 -7.73 -1.55 -9.28
C LEU A 65 -8.55 -2.51 -8.44
N GLY A 66 -8.76 -2.21 -7.16
CA GLY A 66 -9.42 -3.14 -6.25
C GLY A 66 -10.11 -2.53 -5.05
N GLY A 67 -10.25 -1.21 -5.01
CA GLY A 67 -10.97 -0.52 -3.95
C GLY A 67 -10.27 -0.57 -2.60
N ASN A 68 -11.04 -0.32 -1.55
CA ASN A 68 -10.51 -0.30 -0.20
C ASN A 68 -9.93 -1.65 0.22
N GLU A 69 -10.48 -2.75 -0.29
CA GLU A 69 -9.98 -4.07 0.02
C GLU A 69 -8.55 -4.27 -0.47
N LEU A 70 -8.25 -3.79 -1.68
CA LEU A 70 -6.88 -3.90 -2.21
C LEU A 70 -5.93 -2.99 -1.43
N MET A 71 -6.36 -1.78 -1.08
CA MET A 71 -5.55 -0.90 -0.26
C MET A 71 -5.23 -1.54 1.08
N SER A 72 -6.22 -2.13 1.74
CA SER A 72 -6.02 -2.80 3.03
C SER A 72 -5.10 -4.02 2.90
N TRP A 73 -5.23 -4.76 1.83
CA TRP A 73 -4.36 -5.90 1.55
C TRP A 73 -2.90 -5.44 1.40
N ALA A 74 -2.68 -4.38 0.63
CA ALA A 74 -1.34 -3.83 0.43
C ALA A 74 -0.77 -3.26 1.72
N PHE A 75 -1.59 -2.57 2.50
CA PHE A 75 -1.20 -2.03 3.81
C PHE A 75 -0.70 -3.15 4.74
N ALA A 76 -1.45 -4.25 4.80
CA ALA A 76 -1.06 -5.39 5.63
C ALA A 76 0.27 -5.99 5.19
N ARG A 77 0.52 -6.04 3.88
CA ARG A 77 1.78 -6.54 3.34
C ARG A 77 2.94 -5.63 3.69
N VAL A 78 2.76 -4.31 3.59
CA VAL A 78 3.79 -3.35 3.97
C VAL A 78 4.09 -3.50 5.46
N ARG A 79 3.06 -3.58 6.30
CA ARG A 79 3.25 -3.75 7.73
C ARG A 79 4.04 -5.03 8.05
N LYS A 80 3.72 -6.11 7.38
CA LYS A 80 4.37 -7.39 7.60
C LYS A 80 5.83 -7.37 7.17
N GLN A 81 6.15 -6.73 6.05
CA GLN A 81 7.49 -6.79 5.47
C GLN A 81 8.39 -5.63 5.86
N ALA A 82 7.83 -4.45 6.07
CA ALA A 82 8.61 -3.25 6.38
C ALA A 82 8.45 -2.80 7.84
N GLY A 83 7.46 -3.32 8.56
CA GLY A 83 7.28 -3.04 9.97
C GLY A 83 6.22 -1.98 10.27
N LYS A 84 6.05 -1.69 11.56
CA LYS A 84 5.00 -0.79 12.03
C LYS A 84 5.25 0.67 11.68
N VAL A 85 6.50 1.11 11.66
CA VAL A 85 6.82 2.51 11.40
C VAL A 85 6.51 2.88 9.97
N PRO A 86 7.00 2.16 8.94
CA PRO A 86 6.57 2.42 7.57
C PRO A 86 5.07 2.29 7.38
N ALA A 87 4.43 1.35 8.06
CA ALA A 87 2.97 1.20 7.98
C ALA A 87 2.24 2.44 8.51
N SER A 88 2.71 3.03 9.61
CA SER A 88 2.16 4.28 10.13
C SER A 88 2.26 5.40 9.12
N HIS A 89 3.40 5.50 8.47
CA HIS A 89 3.62 6.53 7.45
C HIS A 89 2.71 6.31 6.25
N LEU A 90 2.50 5.06 5.88
CA LEU A 90 1.60 4.70 4.80
C LEU A 90 0.15 5.09 5.14
N GLU A 91 -0.27 4.81 6.36
CA GLU A 91 -1.60 5.20 6.84
C GLU A 91 -1.80 6.70 6.72
N TYR A 92 -0.81 7.48 7.12
CA TYR A 92 -0.86 8.93 6.99
C TYR A 92 -0.93 9.36 5.52
N ALA A 93 -0.10 8.78 4.68
CA ALA A 93 -0.06 9.14 3.26
C ALA A 93 -1.37 8.79 2.53
N TRP A 94 -2.05 7.75 2.97
CA TRP A 94 -3.30 7.31 2.36
C TRP A 94 -4.54 7.89 3.02
N ASN A 95 -4.35 8.77 3.98
CA ASN A 95 -5.48 9.47 4.60
C ASN A 95 -6.25 10.25 3.52
N ASP A 96 -7.57 10.22 3.59
CA ASP A 96 -8.46 10.88 2.65
C ASP A 96 -8.48 10.31 1.24
N ILE A 97 -7.93 9.13 1.02
CA ILE A 97 -8.14 8.43 -0.25
C ILE A 97 -9.48 7.70 -0.10
N ASP A 98 -10.51 8.30 -0.69
CA ASP A 98 -11.89 7.85 -0.53
C ASP A 98 -12.21 7.69 0.96
N ASP A 99 -12.90 6.63 1.36
CA ASP A 99 -13.21 6.36 2.77
C ASP A 99 -12.33 5.24 3.34
N TRP A 100 -11.15 5.02 2.76
CA TRP A 100 -10.25 3.96 3.21
C TRP A 100 -9.78 4.18 4.65
N GLN A 101 -9.79 3.10 5.42
CA GLN A 101 -9.20 3.03 6.76
C GLN A 101 -8.48 1.70 6.92
N PRO A 102 -7.36 1.70 7.63
CA PRO A 102 -6.60 0.46 7.84
C PRO A 102 -7.33 -0.59 8.67
#